data_c172f40276a6d0ccacad5dc9bc50a101
#
_entry.id   c172f40276a6d0ccacad5dc9bc50a101
#
_cell.length_a   1.000
_cell.length_b   1.000
_cell.length_c   1.000
_cell.angle_alpha   90.00
_cell.angle_beta   90.00
_cell.angle_gamma   90.00
#
_symmetry.space_group_name_H-M   'P 1'
#
loop_
_entity.id
_entity.type
_entity.pdbx_description
1 polymer ?
#
loop_
_entity_poly.entity_id
_entity_poly.type
_entity_poly.pdbx_seq_one_letter_code
_entity_poly.pdbx_strand_id
1 'polypeptide(L)'
;VSLQPEPPQMIGPYRVVARLGSGGMGEVFLGASPSRRLVAVKVIRPELLDDPRWRERFRREVTSARSVSGFYTAPVVDADPDAAQPWLATQYIRGVSLSEVVRERGPLQEQTACRLGAGLAEALIAIHGAGIVHRDLKPSNVLLASDGPRVIDFGIARLLDALPLSRTEILGTPAYMSPEQALGDPVHPESDVFSLGSTLVFAATGAAPFGGGHKVRGRIVYGEPDLTLLPAPMLGLVTRCLTKDPGERPTPEQILVALSTLLDAHYGEEWPPLDVEQLIDVQERTLVELTAEQPTLRVPKE
;
A
#
# COMPACT_ATOMS: atom_id res chain seq x y z
N VAL A 1 23.76 -19.28 -11.18
CA VAL A 1 22.56 -18.85 -11.91
C VAL A 1 21.37 -19.45 -11.16
N SER A 2 20.73 -18.68 -10.30
CA SER A 2 19.49 -19.12 -9.64
C SER A 2 18.38 -19.01 -10.67
N LEU A 3 17.92 -20.13 -11.18
CA LEU A 3 16.74 -20.23 -12.03
C LEU A 3 15.55 -19.82 -11.14
N GLN A 4 15.01 -18.62 -11.33
CA GLN A 4 13.71 -18.28 -10.76
C GLN A 4 12.69 -19.21 -11.43
N PRO A 5 11.81 -19.88 -10.68
CA PRO A 5 10.76 -20.70 -11.28
C PRO A 5 9.91 -19.86 -12.23
N GLU A 6 9.54 -20.44 -13.36
CA GLU A 6 8.62 -19.77 -14.29
C GLU A 6 7.33 -19.38 -13.56
N PRO A 7 6.78 -18.19 -13.82
CA PRO A 7 5.55 -17.77 -13.19
C PRO A 7 4.42 -18.76 -13.51
N PRO A 8 3.51 -19.04 -12.58
CA PRO A 8 2.39 -19.93 -12.82
C PRO A 8 1.54 -19.39 -13.96
N GLN A 9 1.03 -20.26 -14.83
CA GLN A 9 0.14 -19.82 -15.93
C GLN A 9 -1.24 -19.39 -15.42
N MET A 10 -1.71 -20.02 -14.34
CA MET A 10 -3.01 -19.75 -13.73
C MET A 10 -2.88 -19.63 -12.22
N ILE A 11 -3.66 -18.74 -11.62
CA ILE A 11 -3.86 -18.62 -10.16
C ILE A 11 -5.38 -18.56 -9.94
N GLY A 12 -5.94 -19.64 -9.40
CA GLY A 12 -7.40 -19.79 -9.37
C GLY A 12 -7.99 -19.67 -10.78
N PRO A 13 -9.03 -18.84 -10.98
CA PRO A 13 -9.63 -18.63 -12.30
C PRO A 13 -8.89 -17.61 -13.15
N TYR A 14 -7.80 -17.00 -12.63
CA TYR A 14 -7.09 -15.90 -13.28
C TYR A 14 -5.89 -16.39 -14.07
N ARG A 15 -5.85 -16.05 -15.36
CA ARG A 15 -4.67 -16.25 -16.20
C ARG A 15 -3.61 -15.19 -15.84
N VAL A 16 -2.40 -15.64 -15.53
CA VAL A 16 -1.29 -14.72 -15.24
C VAL A 16 -0.83 -14.04 -16.52
N VAL A 17 -0.74 -12.71 -16.46
CA VAL A 17 -0.31 -11.83 -17.56
C VAL A 17 1.13 -11.38 -17.34
N ALA A 18 1.43 -10.88 -16.13
CA ALA A 18 2.74 -10.37 -15.77
C ALA A 18 2.95 -10.47 -14.25
N ARG A 19 4.20 -10.36 -13.82
CA ARG A 19 4.53 -10.18 -12.40
C ARG A 19 4.58 -8.68 -12.10
N LEU A 20 3.76 -8.22 -11.14
CA LEU A 20 3.73 -6.82 -10.69
C LEU A 20 4.76 -6.53 -9.61
N GLY A 21 5.07 -7.53 -8.76
CA GLY A 21 6.05 -7.33 -7.69
C GLY A 21 6.22 -8.56 -6.80
N SER A 22 7.14 -8.42 -5.85
CA SER A 22 7.37 -9.42 -4.81
C SER A 22 7.66 -8.71 -3.49
N GLY A 23 7.21 -9.30 -2.40
CA GLY A 23 7.45 -8.82 -1.05
C GLY A 23 7.60 -9.96 -0.06
N GLY A 24 7.70 -9.62 1.20
CA GLY A 24 7.88 -10.59 2.26
C GLY A 24 6.76 -11.61 2.39
N MET A 25 5.52 -11.21 2.07
CA MET A 25 4.35 -12.10 2.18
C MET A 25 4.11 -12.96 0.95
N GLY A 26 4.65 -12.58 -0.20
CA GLY A 26 4.35 -13.29 -1.43
C GLY A 26 4.74 -12.53 -2.68
N GLU A 27 4.22 -13.01 -3.79
CA GLU A 27 4.34 -12.41 -5.10
C GLU A 27 3.00 -11.84 -5.55
N VAL A 28 3.05 -10.73 -6.28
CA VAL A 28 1.85 -10.11 -6.85
C VAL A 28 1.93 -10.23 -8.36
N PHE A 29 0.88 -10.77 -8.95
CA PHE A 29 0.75 -10.96 -10.38
C PHE A 29 -0.42 -10.14 -10.94
N LEU A 30 -0.25 -9.64 -12.15
CA LEU A 30 -1.36 -9.20 -12.96
C LEU A 30 -2.07 -10.42 -13.50
N GLY A 31 -3.33 -10.58 -13.15
CA GLY A 31 -4.19 -11.64 -13.63
C GLY A 31 -5.30 -11.11 -14.53
N ALA A 32 -5.75 -11.92 -15.46
CA ALA A 32 -6.93 -11.65 -16.29
C ALA A 32 -8.00 -12.69 -16.00
N SER A 33 -9.21 -12.24 -15.65
CA SER A 33 -10.39 -13.12 -15.49
C SER A 33 -10.81 -13.71 -16.84
N PRO A 34 -11.68 -14.73 -16.89
CA PRO A 34 -12.24 -15.25 -18.14
C PRO A 34 -12.92 -14.15 -18.99
N SER A 35 -13.51 -13.13 -18.36
CA SER A 35 -14.08 -11.96 -19.03
C SER A 35 -13.07 -10.86 -19.36
N ARG A 36 -11.76 -11.15 -19.24
CA ARG A 36 -10.65 -10.23 -19.48
C ARG A 36 -10.55 -9.02 -18.54
N ARG A 37 -11.23 -9.04 -17.40
CA ARG A 37 -11.03 -8.03 -16.36
C ARG A 37 -9.68 -8.26 -15.68
N LEU A 38 -8.92 -7.18 -15.53
CA LEU A 38 -7.61 -7.24 -14.86
C LEU A 38 -7.78 -7.19 -13.33
N VAL A 39 -6.98 -8.00 -12.66
CA VAL A 39 -6.89 -8.09 -11.20
C VAL A 39 -5.42 -8.13 -10.77
N ALA A 40 -5.13 -7.63 -9.59
CA ALA A 40 -3.84 -7.90 -8.93
C ALA A 40 -4.03 -9.11 -8.02
N VAL A 41 -3.31 -10.20 -8.31
CA VAL A 41 -3.42 -11.45 -7.54
C VAL A 41 -2.16 -11.62 -6.69
N LYS A 42 -2.33 -11.54 -5.39
CA LYS A 42 -1.28 -11.79 -4.40
C LYS A 42 -1.30 -13.26 -3.98
N VAL A 43 -0.20 -13.93 -4.23
CA VAL A 43 0.01 -15.34 -3.89
C VAL A 43 0.90 -15.43 -2.67
N ILE A 44 0.45 -16.15 -1.67
CA ILE A 44 1.13 -16.23 -0.37
C ILE A 44 2.30 -17.20 -0.44
N ARG A 45 3.43 -16.85 0.19
CA ARG A 45 4.63 -17.70 0.24
C ARG A 45 4.36 -18.98 1.03
N PRO A 46 4.84 -20.14 0.53
CA PRO A 46 4.67 -21.42 1.23
C PRO A 46 5.22 -21.41 2.65
N GLU A 47 6.33 -20.71 2.90
CA GLU A 47 7.01 -20.65 4.19
C GLU A 47 6.16 -20.01 5.31
N LEU A 48 5.13 -19.26 4.94
CA LEU A 48 4.17 -18.68 5.88
C LEU A 48 3.06 -19.67 6.27
N LEU A 49 2.89 -20.74 5.51
CA LEU A 49 1.84 -21.75 5.71
C LEU A 49 2.19 -22.79 6.76
N ASP A 50 3.41 -22.80 7.27
CA ASP A 50 3.88 -23.75 8.29
C ASP A 50 3.15 -23.58 9.65
N ASP A 51 2.59 -22.41 9.95
CA ASP A 51 1.74 -22.20 11.13
C ASP A 51 0.30 -22.67 10.83
N PRO A 52 -0.22 -23.71 11.54
CA PRO A 52 -1.57 -24.21 11.30
C PRO A 52 -2.68 -23.16 11.45
N ARG A 53 -2.43 -22.11 12.26
CA ARG A 53 -3.38 -21.01 12.51
C ARG A 53 -3.33 -19.93 11.43
N TRP A 54 -2.36 -20.00 10.51
CA TRP A 54 -2.18 -18.97 9.50
C TRP A 54 -3.37 -18.88 8.53
N ARG A 55 -3.86 -20.04 8.04
CA ARG A 55 -5.02 -20.09 7.12
C ARG A 55 -6.29 -19.52 7.74
N GLU A 56 -6.54 -19.81 9.02
CA GLU A 56 -7.69 -19.29 9.74
C GLU A 56 -7.60 -17.75 9.89
N ARG A 57 -6.41 -17.24 10.21
CA ARG A 57 -6.16 -15.79 10.26
C ARG A 57 -6.36 -15.16 8.88
N PHE A 58 -5.79 -15.76 7.84
CA PHE A 58 -5.92 -15.25 6.47
C PHE A 58 -7.39 -15.22 6.02
N ARG A 59 -8.18 -16.24 6.33
CA ARG A 59 -9.61 -16.29 6.04
C ARG A 59 -10.37 -15.14 6.74
N ARG A 60 -10.04 -14.83 7.98
CA ARG A 60 -10.63 -13.71 8.73
C ARG A 60 -10.24 -12.37 8.11
N GLU A 61 -8.97 -12.18 7.79
CA GLU A 61 -8.49 -10.95 7.16
C GLU A 61 -9.15 -10.73 5.78
N VAL A 62 -9.26 -11.77 4.96
CA VAL A 62 -9.98 -11.72 3.67
C VAL A 62 -11.43 -11.32 3.87
N THR A 63 -12.11 -11.90 4.88
CA THR A 63 -13.52 -11.58 5.17
C THR A 63 -13.66 -10.11 5.57
N SER A 64 -12.79 -9.62 6.43
CA SER A 64 -12.80 -8.20 6.84
C SER A 64 -12.44 -7.29 5.66
N ALA A 65 -11.42 -7.63 4.86
CA ALA A 65 -11.01 -6.83 3.73
C ALA A 65 -12.10 -6.69 2.64
N ARG A 66 -12.96 -7.70 2.47
CA ARG A 66 -14.13 -7.62 1.57
C ARG A 66 -15.17 -6.60 2.02
N SER A 67 -15.21 -6.24 3.31
CA SER A 67 -16.15 -5.23 3.83
C SER A 67 -15.65 -3.79 3.64
N VAL A 68 -14.38 -3.59 3.28
CA VAL A 68 -13.86 -2.26 2.99
C VAL A 68 -14.45 -1.76 1.68
N SER A 69 -15.15 -0.66 1.76
CA SER A 69 -15.81 0.01 0.64
C SER A 69 -15.44 1.48 0.68
N GLY A 70 -14.30 1.81 0.13
CA GLY A 70 -13.79 3.18 0.07
C GLY A 70 -13.33 3.56 -1.34
N PHE A 71 -13.60 4.80 -1.75
CA PHE A 71 -13.19 5.29 -3.07
C PHE A 71 -11.67 5.21 -3.26
N TYR A 72 -10.90 5.46 -2.22
CA TYR A 72 -9.43 5.48 -2.25
C TYR A 72 -8.78 4.15 -1.83
N THR A 73 -9.49 3.04 -1.92
CA THR A 73 -8.96 1.69 -1.65
C THR A 73 -9.06 0.79 -2.88
N ALA A 74 -8.25 -0.27 -2.92
CA ALA A 74 -8.38 -1.33 -3.93
C ALA A 74 -9.26 -2.46 -3.37
N PRO A 75 -10.52 -2.61 -3.82
CA PRO A 75 -11.42 -3.60 -3.25
C PRO A 75 -10.97 -5.03 -3.55
N VAL A 76 -11.19 -5.92 -2.58
CA VAL A 76 -11.02 -7.36 -2.76
C VAL A 76 -12.15 -7.89 -3.64
N VAL A 77 -11.80 -8.52 -4.75
CA VAL A 77 -12.77 -9.09 -5.69
C VAL A 77 -12.92 -10.59 -5.55
N ASP A 78 -11.85 -11.29 -5.12
CA ASP A 78 -11.87 -12.74 -4.95
C ASP A 78 -10.73 -13.21 -4.04
N ALA A 79 -10.84 -14.42 -3.47
CA ALA A 79 -9.78 -15.04 -2.70
C ALA A 79 -10.06 -16.53 -2.52
N ASP A 80 -9.00 -17.33 -2.41
CA ASP A 80 -9.06 -18.71 -1.98
C ASP A 80 -8.05 -18.98 -0.85
N PRO A 81 -8.49 -18.89 0.40
CA PRO A 81 -7.66 -19.22 1.56
C PRO A 81 -7.32 -20.71 1.68
N ASP A 82 -8.10 -21.57 1.05
CA ASP A 82 -8.01 -23.02 1.17
C ASP A 82 -7.22 -23.67 0.02
N ALA A 83 -6.89 -22.90 -1.02
CA ALA A 83 -6.02 -23.36 -2.09
C ALA A 83 -4.72 -23.95 -1.55
N ALA A 84 -4.08 -24.87 -2.29
CA ALA A 84 -2.76 -25.39 -1.93
C ALA A 84 -1.78 -24.25 -1.64
N GLN A 85 -1.79 -23.23 -2.49
CA GLN A 85 -1.13 -21.95 -2.31
C GLN A 85 -2.20 -20.85 -2.23
N PRO A 86 -2.50 -20.33 -1.04
CA PRO A 86 -3.54 -19.32 -0.85
C PRO A 86 -3.26 -18.03 -1.63
N TRP A 87 -4.31 -17.42 -2.12
CA TRP A 87 -4.22 -16.19 -2.89
C TRP A 87 -5.39 -15.25 -2.59
N LEU A 88 -5.15 -13.97 -2.89
CA LEU A 88 -6.12 -12.88 -2.81
C LEU A 88 -6.05 -12.07 -4.09
N ALA A 89 -7.20 -11.79 -4.71
CA ALA A 89 -7.32 -10.93 -5.86
C ALA A 89 -8.02 -9.62 -5.49
N THR A 90 -7.41 -8.51 -5.83
CA THR A 90 -7.98 -7.16 -5.74
C THR A 90 -8.22 -6.59 -7.12
N GLN A 91 -9.09 -5.60 -7.22
CA GLN A 91 -9.21 -4.82 -8.45
C GLN A 91 -7.83 -4.29 -8.86
N TYR A 92 -7.45 -4.50 -10.11
CA TYR A 92 -6.26 -3.86 -10.64
C TYR A 92 -6.48 -2.36 -10.78
N ILE A 93 -5.66 -1.57 -10.13
CA ILE A 93 -5.66 -0.11 -10.19
C ILE A 93 -4.62 0.33 -11.21
N ARG A 94 -5.04 1.09 -12.21
CA ARG A 94 -4.13 1.75 -13.15
C ARG A 94 -3.53 2.95 -12.47
N GLY A 95 -2.27 2.87 -12.13
CA GLY A 95 -1.58 3.92 -11.39
C GLY A 95 -0.16 3.55 -11.06
N VAL A 96 0.65 4.54 -10.75
CA VAL A 96 2.07 4.41 -10.41
C VAL A 96 2.23 4.54 -8.91
N SER A 97 3.11 3.75 -8.30
CA SER A 97 3.34 3.86 -6.85
C SER A 97 3.96 5.22 -6.49
N LEU A 98 3.56 5.78 -5.34
CA LEU A 98 4.15 7.01 -4.82
C LEU A 98 5.68 6.90 -4.71
N SER A 99 6.21 5.73 -4.35
CA SER A 99 7.65 5.51 -4.29
C SER A 99 8.31 5.64 -5.66
N GLU A 100 7.65 5.20 -6.72
CA GLU A 100 8.14 5.29 -8.09
C GLU A 100 8.03 6.71 -8.63
N VAL A 101 6.90 7.38 -8.39
CA VAL A 101 6.72 8.79 -8.78
C VAL A 101 7.81 9.67 -8.18
N VAL A 102 8.03 9.57 -6.85
CA VAL A 102 9.05 10.38 -6.18
C VAL A 102 10.46 10.03 -6.65
N ARG A 103 10.74 8.77 -6.97
CA ARG A 103 12.04 8.37 -7.53
C ARG A 103 12.29 8.96 -8.92
N GLU A 104 11.27 8.98 -9.79
CA GLU A 104 11.39 9.37 -11.19
C GLU A 104 11.23 10.89 -11.41
N ARG A 105 10.43 11.55 -10.57
CA ARG A 105 10.03 12.97 -10.74
C ARG A 105 10.46 13.87 -9.60
N GLY A 106 10.93 13.30 -8.48
CA GLY A 106 11.21 14.04 -7.26
C GLY A 106 9.99 14.19 -6.35
N PRO A 107 10.12 14.98 -5.27
CA PRO A 107 9.06 15.25 -4.32
C PRO A 107 7.83 15.90 -4.98
N LEU A 108 6.64 15.60 -4.43
CA LEU A 108 5.41 16.23 -4.87
C LEU A 108 5.34 17.69 -4.39
N GLN A 109 4.71 18.54 -5.17
CA GLN A 109 4.37 19.91 -4.72
C GLN A 109 3.41 19.87 -3.54
N GLU A 110 3.39 20.94 -2.74
CA GLU A 110 2.60 21.05 -1.51
C GLU A 110 1.12 20.70 -1.72
N GLN A 111 0.48 21.27 -2.72
CA GLN A 111 -0.94 21.03 -3.01
C GLN A 111 -1.22 19.56 -3.37
N THR A 112 -0.37 18.98 -4.22
CA THR A 112 -0.47 17.55 -4.58
C THR A 112 -0.28 16.66 -3.36
N ALA A 113 0.68 17.00 -2.46
CA ALA A 113 0.91 16.27 -1.22
C ALA A 113 -0.28 16.41 -0.25
N CYS A 114 -0.90 17.58 -0.16
CA CYS A 114 -2.12 17.79 0.63
C CYS A 114 -3.30 16.97 0.07
N ARG A 115 -3.48 16.96 -1.25
CA ARG A 115 -4.54 16.19 -1.90
C ARG A 115 -4.33 14.68 -1.75
N LEU A 116 -3.09 14.23 -1.89
CA LEU A 116 -2.70 12.86 -1.57
C LEU A 116 -3.08 12.51 -0.13
N GLY A 117 -2.69 13.35 0.84
CA GLY A 117 -2.95 13.14 2.25
C GLY A 117 -4.44 13.08 2.59
N ALA A 118 -5.25 13.96 1.98
CA ALA A 118 -6.71 13.94 2.16
C ALA A 118 -7.30 12.59 1.67
N GLY A 119 -6.92 12.12 0.47
CA GLY A 119 -7.36 10.82 -0.04
C GLY A 119 -6.88 9.64 0.81
N LEU A 120 -5.65 9.70 1.35
CA LEU A 120 -5.16 8.69 2.30
C LEU A 120 -5.93 8.69 3.62
N ALA A 121 -6.30 9.86 4.13
CA ALA A 121 -7.14 9.97 5.32
C ALA A 121 -8.53 9.36 5.10
N GLU A 122 -9.18 9.65 3.96
CA GLU A 122 -10.44 9.01 3.58
C GLU A 122 -10.30 7.48 3.43
N ALA A 123 -9.19 7.00 2.85
CA ALA A 123 -8.92 5.56 2.79
C ALA A 123 -8.84 4.94 4.19
N LEU A 124 -8.12 5.58 5.12
CA LEU A 124 -8.01 5.10 6.50
C LEU A 124 -9.35 5.12 7.23
N ILE A 125 -10.21 6.15 7.03
CA ILE A 125 -11.57 6.18 7.58
C ILE A 125 -12.35 4.94 7.13
N ALA A 126 -12.29 4.59 5.84
CA ALA A 126 -12.99 3.42 5.31
C ALA A 126 -12.42 2.10 5.84
N ILE A 127 -11.10 1.97 5.93
CA ILE A 127 -10.40 0.78 6.42
C ILE A 127 -10.70 0.58 7.92
N HIS A 128 -10.54 1.63 8.73
CA HIS A 128 -10.80 1.57 10.19
C HIS A 128 -12.27 1.36 10.49
N GLY A 129 -13.18 1.96 9.69
CA GLY A 129 -14.63 1.74 9.79
C GLY A 129 -15.04 0.28 9.54
N ALA A 130 -14.24 -0.48 8.79
CA ALA A 130 -14.41 -1.93 8.60
C ALA A 130 -13.75 -2.77 9.72
N GLY A 131 -13.21 -2.14 10.77
CA GLY A 131 -12.51 -2.80 11.87
C GLY A 131 -11.12 -3.34 11.51
N ILE A 132 -10.52 -2.81 10.45
CA ILE A 132 -9.19 -3.19 9.97
C ILE A 132 -8.18 -2.10 10.30
N VAL A 133 -6.96 -2.49 10.65
CA VAL A 133 -5.78 -1.63 10.71
C VAL A 133 -4.88 -2.02 9.53
N HIS A 134 -4.39 -1.04 8.76
CA HIS A 134 -3.57 -1.30 7.55
C HIS A 134 -2.22 -1.92 7.89
N ARG A 135 -1.50 -1.36 8.88
CA ARG A 135 -0.22 -1.84 9.46
C ARG A 135 1.02 -1.73 8.56
N ASP A 136 0.87 -1.52 7.27
CA ASP A 136 1.97 -1.42 6.29
C ASP A 136 1.73 -0.26 5.31
N LEU A 137 1.16 0.86 5.79
CA LEU A 137 0.99 2.05 4.95
C LEU A 137 2.37 2.68 4.68
N LYS A 138 2.73 2.74 3.41
CA LYS A 138 4.04 3.24 2.93
C LYS A 138 3.95 3.65 1.46
N PRO A 139 4.91 4.41 0.93
CA PRO A 139 4.87 4.90 -0.45
C PRO A 139 4.68 3.84 -1.53
N SER A 140 5.19 2.62 -1.35
CA SER A 140 4.98 1.53 -2.32
C SER A 140 3.58 0.92 -2.27
N ASN A 141 2.81 1.16 -1.20
CA ASN A 141 1.44 0.69 -1.04
C ASN A 141 0.40 1.80 -1.30
N VAL A 142 0.84 2.92 -1.89
CA VAL A 142 0.01 4.02 -2.35
C VAL A 142 0.21 4.19 -3.84
N LEU A 143 -0.85 3.99 -4.63
CA LEU A 143 -0.85 4.23 -6.07
C LEU A 143 -1.46 5.60 -6.36
N LEU A 144 -0.84 6.35 -7.25
CA LEU A 144 -1.41 7.56 -7.84
C LEU A 144 -2.12 7.15 -9.14
N ALA A 145 -3.44 7.19 -9.11
CA ALA A 145 -4.30 6.93 -10.27
C ALA A 145 -4.90 8.22 -10.82
N SER A 146 -5.45 8.19 -12.03
CA SER A 146 -6.01 9.37 -12.70
C SER A 146 -7.15 10.05 -11.92
N ASP A 147 -7.86 9.30 -11.10
CA ASP A 147 -9.02 9.76 -10.33
C ASP A 147 -8.73 9.95 -8.82
N GLY A 148 -7.49 9.77 -8.37
CA GLY A 148 -7.07 9.95 -6.98
C GLY A 148 -6.09 8.89 -6.49
N PRO A 149 -5.55 9.06 -5.28
CA PRO A 149 -4.68 8.05 -4.68
C PRO A 149 -5.46 6.77 -4.38
N ARG A 150 -4.77 5.63 -4.34
CA ARG A 150 -5.34 4.33 -3.95
C ARG A 150 -4.42 3.65 -2.96
N VAL A 151 -4.97 3.28 -1.81
CA VAL A 151 -4.29 2.44 -0.82
C VAL A 151 -4.50 0.98 -1.19
N ILE A 152 -3.39 0.25 -1.28
CA ILE A 152 -3.38 -1.19 -1.62
C ILE A 152 -2.79 -2.00 -0.48
N ASP A 153 -3.02 -3.32 -0.48
CA ASP A 153 -2.42 -4.29 0.46
C ASP A 153 -2.78 -4.09 1.95
N PHE A 154 -3.95 -3.54 2.25
CA PHE A 154 -4.41 -3.36 3.63
C PHE A 154 -4.89 -4.68 4.27
N GLY A 155 -4.72 -4.79 5.59
CA GLY A 155 -5.23 -5.89 6.42
C GLY A 155 -4.38 -7.16 6.44
N ILE A 156 -3.67 -7.51 5.37
CA ILE A 156 -2.90 -8.77 5.28
C ILE A 156 -1.65 -8.73 6.18
N ALA A 157 -1.17 -7.54 6.54
CA ALA A 157 0.03 -7.38 7.39
C ALA A 157 -0.12 -7.96 8.80
N ARG A 158 -1.35 -8.06 9.33
CA ARG A 158 -1.62 -8.71 10.64
C ARG A 158 -1.17 -10.17 10.70
N LEU A 159 -1.07 -10.83 9.55
CA LEU A 159 -0.56 -12.19 9.49
C LEU A 159 0.92 -12.29 9.89
N LEU A 160 1.65 -11.17 9.81
CA LEU A 160 3.07 -11.10 10.19
C LEU A 160 3.28 -10.86 11.69
N ASP A 161 2.30 -10.30 12.41
CA ASP A 161 2.41 -10.04 13.86
C ASP A 161 2.66 -11.31 14.69
N ALA A 162 2.32 -12.47 14.14
CA ALA A 162 2.53 -13.76 14.79
C ALA A 162 3.91 -14.38 14.46
N LEU A 163 4.70 -13.75 13.61
CA LEU A 163 6.04 -14.23 13.28
C LEU A 163 7.06 -13.64 14.29
N PRO A 164 8.12 -14.40 14.65
CA PRO A 164 9.20 -13.85 15.46
C PRO A 164 9.79 -12.59 14.82
N LEU A 165 10.14 -11.59 15.62
CA LEU A 165 10.73 -10.32 15.18
C LEU A 165 11.93 -10.49 14.24
N SER A 166 12.71 -11.58 14.39
CA SER A 166 13.82 -11.94 13.50
C SER A 166 13.38 -12.27 12.06
N ARG A 167 12.14 -12.72 11.84
CA ARG A 167 11.56 -12.94 10.50
C ARG A 167 10.88 -11.69 9.96
N THR A 168 10.34 -10.83 10.83
CA THR A 168 9.71 -9.56 10.43
C THR A 168 10.74 -8.57 9.88
N GLU A 169 12.00 -8.67 10.30
CA GLU A 169 13.11 -7.84 9.77
C GLU A 169 13.38 -8.06 8.27
N ILE A 170 13.08 -9.25 7.77
CA ILE A 170 13.27 -9.63 6.36
C ILE A 170 12.08 -9.17 5.49
N LEU A 171 10.93 -8.84 6.11
CA LEU A 171 9.64 -8.79 5.45
C LEU A 171 9.07 -7.38 5.18
N GLY A 172 9.70 -6.29 5.68
CA GLY A 172 9.16 -4.93 5.50
C GLY A 172 10.22 -3.84 5.37
N THR A 173 9.80 -2.66 4.92
CA THR A 173 10.61 -1.44 4.94
C THR A 173 10.33 -0.72 6.26
N PRO A 174 11.18 -0.85 7.28
CA PRO A 174 10.85 -0.36 8.64
C PRO A 174 10.76 1.16 8.75
N ALA A 175 11.10 1.91 7.71
CA ALA A 175 11.21 3.37 7.73
C ALA A 175 9.86 4.12 7.97
N TYR A 176 8.73 3.43 7.80
CA TYR A 176 7.38 4.00 7.92
C TYR A 176 6.57 3.39 9.08
N MET A 177 7.17 2.46 9.85
CA MET A 177 6.55 1.84 11.03
C MET A 177 6.29 2.88 12.12
N SER A 178 5.25 2.65 12.91
CA SER A 178 5.04 3.40 14.15
C SER A 178 5.99 2.94 15.27
N PRO A 179 6.20 3.75 16.32
CA PRO A 179 7.01 3.37 17.49
C PRO A 179 6.55 2.07 18.14
N GLU A 180 5.23 1.90 18.32
CA GLU A 180 4.63 0.70 18.89
C GLU A 180 4.87 -0.54 18.02
N GLN A 181 4.82 -0.41 16.68
CA GLN A 181 5.21 -1.51 15.79
C GLN A 181 6.70 -1.86 15.91
N ALA A 182 7.57 -0.85 16.02
CA ALA A 182 9.01 -1.05 16.18
C ALA A 182 9.37 -1.73 17.49
N LEU A 183 8.57 -1.54 18.55
CA LEU A 183 8.70 -2.18 19.87
C LEU A 183 8.05 -3.56 19.92
N GLY A 184 7.14 -3.89 18.99
CA GLY A 184 6.34 -5.12 19.02
C GLY A 184 5.14 -5.03 19.96
N ASP A 185 4.72 -3.81 20.30
CA ASP A 185 3.53 -3.54 21.10
C ASP A 185 2.22 -3.74 20.27
N PRO A 186 1.05 -3.79 20.92
CA PRO A 186 -0.22 -3.87 20.23
C PRO A 186 -0.43 -2.73 19.24
N VAL A 187 -0.85 -3.07 18.01
CA VAL A 187 -1.04 -2.13 16.90
C VAL A 187 -2.52 -1.77 16.77
N HIS A 188 -2.82 -0.47 16.78
CA HIS A 188 -4.14 0.12 16.72
C HIS A 188 -4.26 1.10 15.53
N PRO A 189 -5.44 1.66 15.21
CA PRO A 189 -5.63 2.61 14.12
C PRO A 189 -4.66 3.79 14.11
N GLU A 190 -4.23 4.26 15.29
CA GLU A 190 -3.28 5.35 15.46
C GLU A 190 -1.90 5.03 14.88
N SER A 191 -1.55 3.75 14.73
CA SER A 191 -0.32 3.32 14.06
C SER A 191 -0.31 3.68 12.58
N ASP A 192 -1.47 3.56 11.92
CA ASP A 192 -1.62 3.94 10.51
C ASP A 192 -1.51 5.45 10.32
N VAL A 193 -1.94 6.24 11.32
CA VAL A 193 -1.79 7.71 11.32
C VAL A 193 -0.31 8.11 11.34
N PHE A 194 0.52 7.43 12.15
CA PHE A 194 1.96 7.65 12.13
C PHE A 194 2.57 7.31 10.76
N SER A 195 2.16 6.19 10.19
CA SER A 195 2.61 5.75 8.85
C SER A 195 2.14 6.71 7.75
N LEU A 196 0.93 7.28 7.87
CA LEU A 196 0.44 8.34 6.98
C LEU A 196 1.31 9.58 7.09
N GLY A 197 1.61 10.07 8.30
CA GLY A 197 2.52 11.19 8.52
C GLY A 197 3.89 10.96 7.88
N SER A 198 4.47 9.77 8.10
CA SER A 198 5.76 9.38 7.50
C SER A 198 5.71 9.34 5.96
N THR A 199 4.57 8.88 5.41
CA THR A 199 4.35 8.82 3.95
C THR A 199 4.21 10.23 3.35
N LEU A 200 3.57 11.16 4.06
CA LEU A 200 3.46 12.56 3.64
C LEU A 200 4.80 13.28 3.66
N VAL A 201 5.64 13.03 4.68
CA VAL A 201 7.01 13.56 4.67
C VAL A 201 7.75 13.06 3.44
N PHE A 202 7.72 11.76 3.16
CA PHE A 202 8.37 11.21 1.96
C PHE A 202 7.80 11.82 0.67
N ALA A 203 6.50 11.96 0.56
CA ALA A 203 5.86 12.55 -0.63
C ALA A 203 6.33 13.97 -0.89
N ALA A 204 6.46 14.79 0.14
CA ALA A 204 6.81 16.22 0.03
C ALA A 204 8.33 16.49 0.03
N THR A 205 9.16 15.55 0.49
CA THR A 205 10.62 15.79 0.67
C THR A 205 11.51 14.80 -0.09
N GLY A 206 10.97 13.66 -0.54
CA GLY A 206 11.73 12.57 -1.14
C GLY A 206 12.45 11.67 -0.14
N ALA A 207 12.34 11.93 1.17
CA ALA A 207 13.04 11.20 2.22
C ALA A 207 12.09 10.75 3.34
N ALA A 208 12.34 9.56 3.91
CA ALA A 208 11.60 9.11 5.09
C ALA A 208 12.04 9.93 6.32
N PRO A 209 11.12 10.31 7.24
CA PRO A 209 11.40 11.24 8.35
C PRO A 209 12.46 10.74 9.34
N PHE A 210 12.64 9.42 9.44
CA PHE A 210 13.64 8.80 10.31
C PHE A 210 14.77 8.15 9.51
N GLY A 211 14.85 8.42 8.19
CA GLY A 211 15.82 7.81 7.29
C GLY A 211 15.62 6.30 7.13
N GLY A 212 16.69 5.57 6.75
CA GLY A 212 16.67 4.13 6.49
C GLY A 212 17.80 3.36 7.17
N GLY A 213 17.94 2.05 6.83
CA GLY A 213 18.99 1.16 7.33
C GLY A 213 18.70 0.56 8.71
N HIS A 214 19.67 -0.24 9.23
CA HIS A 214 19.46 -1.12 10.41
C HIS A 214 19.19 -0.39 11.73
N LYS A 215 19.50 0.90 11.84
CA LYS A 215 19.23 1.69 13.05
C LYS A 215 17.90 2.44 13.00
N VAL A 216 17.12 2.29 11.94
CA VAL A 216 15.89 3.08 11.74
C VAL A 216 14.85 2.85 12.84
N ARG A 217 14.69 1.62 13.33
CA ARG A 217 13.76 1.32 14.44
C ARG A 217 14.08 2.12 15.70
N GLY A 218 15.36 2.17 16.10
CA GLY A 218 15.77 2.99 17.24
C GLY A 218 15.51 4.48 17.04
N ARG A 219 15.68 5.02 15.81
CA ARG A 219 15.34 6.41 15.53
C ARG A 219 13.83 6.66 15.55
N ILE A 220 13.03 5.73 15.07
CA ILE A 220 11.56 5.81 15.14
C ILE A 220 11.08 5.89 16.59
N VAL A 221 11.66 5.08 17.47
CA VAL A 221 11.24 5.03 18.89
C VAL A 221 11.76 6.24 19.67
N TYR A 222 13.04 6.59 19.52
CA TYR A 222 13.73 7.53 20.41
C TYR A 222 14.19 8.82 19.74
N GLY A 223 14.22 8.88 18.42
CA GLY A 223 14.69 10.06 17.66
C GLY A 223 13.58 10.99 17.22
N GLU A 224 13.95 12.19 16.85
CA GLU A 224 13.05 13.17 16.25
C GLU A 224 12.98 12.96 14.73
N PRO A 225 11.80 13.23 14.09
CA PRO A 225 11.67 13.19 12.65
C PRO A 225 12.40 14.38 12.00
N ASP A 226 13.04 14.15 10.86
CA ASP A 226 13.54 15.22 10.02
C ASP A 226 12.40 15.80 9.18
N LEU A 227 11.97 17.02 9.54
CA LEU A 227 10.92 17.79 8.89
C LEU A 227 11.44 19.06 8.22
N THR A 228 12.75 19.19 8.06
CA THR A 228 13.42 20.42 7.61
C THR A 228 12.94 20.89 6.23
N LEU A 229 12.67 19.94 5.32
CA LEU A 229 12.23 20.23 3.96
C LEU A 229 10.71 20.16 3.78
N LEU A 230 9.93 19.90 4.86
CA LEU A 230 8.49 19.82 4.77
C LEU A 230 7.89 21.21 4.57
N PRO A 231 6.91 21.42 3.67
CA PRO A 231 6.21 22.68 3.49
C PRO A 231 5.60 23.17 4.80
N ALA A 232 5.77 24.46 5.09
CA ALA A 232 5.35 25.07 6.36
C ALA A 232 3.85 24.86 6.71
N PRO A 233 2.89 24.91 5.75
CA PRO A 233 1.49 24.65 6.05
C PRO A 233 1.21 23.23 6.55
N MET A 234 2.01 22.24 6.13
CA MET A 234 1.85 20.84 6.54
C MET A 234 2.52 20.52 7.88
N LEU A 235 3.47 21.36 8.33
CA LEU A 235 4.36 21.07 9.45
C LEU A 235 3.60 20.73 10.75
N GLY A 236 2.64 21.56 11.15
CA GLY A 236 1.89 21.35 12.39
C GLY A 236 1.08 20.06 12.41
N LEU A 237 0.44 19.72 11.29
CA LEU A 237 -0.35 18.50 11.17
C LEU A 237 0.55 17.25 11.17
N VAL A 238 1.60 17.25 10.36
CA VAL A 238 2.50 16.10 10.23
C VAL A 238 3.27 15.85 11.53
N THR A 239 3.70 16.89 12.25
CA THR A 239 4.31 16.77 13.58
C THR A 239 3.38 16.01 14.52
N ARG A 240 2.08 16.36 14.57
CA ARG A 240 1.10 15.66 15.39
C ARG A 240 0.90 14.20 14.96
N CYS A 241 0.90 13.91 13.66
CA CYS A 241 0.82 12.53 13.19
C CYS A 241 2.02 11.68 13.66
N LEU A 242 3.22 12.30 13.76
CA LEU A 242 4.46 11.65 14.14
C LEU A 242 4.76 11.67 15.64
N THR A 243 3.81 12.08 16.48
CA THR A 243 3.92 12.01 17.95
C THR A 243 4.12 10.57 18.40
N LYS A 244 5.03 10.37 19.37
CA LYS A 244 5.39 9.02 19.83
C LYS A 244 4.24 8.34 20.58
N ASP A 245 3.51 9.09 21.40
CA ASP A 245 2.31 8.61 22.08
C ASP A 245 1.15 8.48 21.06
N PRO A 246 0.60 7.27 20.84
CA PRO A 246 -0.53 7.08 19.93
C PRO A 246 -1.75 7.92 20.29
N GLY A 247 -2.02 8.12 21.60
CA GLY A 247 -3.18 8.88 22.09
C GLY A 247 -3.16 10.36 21.77
N GLU A 248 -2.01 10.93 21.42
CA GLU A 248 -1.86 12.34 21.04
C GLU A 248 -1.97 12.58 19.53
N ARG A 249 -2.02 11.53 18.71
CA ARG A 249 -2.14 11.61 17.26
C ARG A 249 -3.55 12.06 16.85
N PRO A 250 -3.70 12.82 15.75
CA PRO A 250 -5.02 13.19 15.24
C PRO A 250 -5.74 11.96 14.68
N THR A 251 -7.08 11.97 14.66
CA THR A 251 -7.84 10.96 13.92
C THR A 251 -7.76 11.18 12.40
N PRO A 252 -8.03 10.17 11.57
CA PRO A 252 -8.08 10.35 10.12
C PRO A 252 -9.07 11.43 9.67
N GLU A 253 -10.21 11.60 10.36
CA GLU A 253 -11.20 12.65 10.10
C GLU A 253 -10.62 14.05 10.38
N GLN A 254 -9.87 14.21 11.48
CA GLN A 254 -9.20 15.47 11.80
C GLN A 254 -8.12 15.82 10.78
N ILE A 255 -7.39 14.81 10.27
CA ILE A 255 -6.40 14.97 9.21
C ILE A 255 -7.09 15.42 7.92
N LEU A 256 -8.19 14.77 7.54
CA LEU A 256 -8.97 15.11 6.36
C LEU A 256 -9.45 16.57 6.42
N VAL A 257 -10.05 17.00 7.52
CA VAL A 257 -10.50 18.39 7.71
C VAL A 257 -9.34 19.38 7.60
N ALA A 258 -8.21 19.10 8.24
CA ALA A 258 -7.05 19.99 8.21
C ALA A 258 -6.49 20.14 6.78
N LEU A 259 -6.35 19.04 6.04
CA LEU A 259 -5.83 19.06 4.66
C LEU A 259 -6.83 19.68 3.68
N SER A 260 -8.14 19.42 3.84
CA SER A 260 -9.17 20.08 3.03
C SER A 260 -9.13 21.58 3.19
N THR A 261 -8.92 22.10 4.41
CA THR A 261 -8.78 23.53 4.68
C THR A 261 -7.57 24.14 3.94
N LEU A 262 -6.45 23.39 3.87
CA LEU A 262 -5.27 23.84 3.10
C LEU A 262 -5.55 23.84 1.59
N LEU A 263 -6.32 22.88 1.08
CA LEU A 263 -6.70 22.78 -0.32
C LEU A 263 -7.67 23.91 -0.74
N ASP A 264 -8.64 24.25 0.10
CA ASP A 264 -9.62 25.31 -0.17
C ASP A 264 -8.96 26.70 -0.28
N ALA A 265 -7.82 26.90 0.40
CA ALA A 265 -7.05 28.15 0.32
C ALA A 265 -6.31 28.33 -1.03
N HIS A 266 -6.22 27.29 -1.85
CA HIS A 266 -5.40 27.27 -3.08
C HIS A 266 -6.15 26.54 -4.22
N TYR A 267 -7.07 27.19 -4.87
CA TYR A 267 -7.75 26.67 -6.07
C TYR A 267 -6.76 26.62 -7.26
N GLY A 268 -6.57 25.45 -7.90
CA GLY A 268 -6.03 25.44 -9.26
C GLY A 268 -5.14 24.31 -9.75
N GLU A 269 -4.67 23.38 -8.95
CA GLU A 269 -3.90 22.25 -9.51
C GLU A 269 -4.81 21.06 -9.87
N GLU A 270 -4.64 20.54 -11.11
CA GLU A 270 -5.32 19.35 -11.58
C GLU A 270 -4.70 18.09 -10.96
N TRP A 271 -5.54 17.09 -10.70
CA TRP A 271 -5.08 15.76 -10.30
C TRP A 271 -5.26 14.79 -11.44
N PRO A 272 -4.28 13.91 -11.69
CA PRO A 272 -2.91 13.95 -11.17
C PRO A 272 -2.10 15.08 -11.83
N PRO A 273 -0.93 15.46 -11.27
CA PRO A 273 0.00 16.33 -11.98
C PRO A 273 0.36 15.74 -13.36
N LEU A 274 0.57 16.58 -14.36
CA LEU A 274 0.80 16.17 -15.75
C LEU A 274 1.98 15.16 -15.89
N ASP A 275 3.02 15.34 -15.11
CA ASP A 275 4.18 14.44 -15.10
C ASP A 275 3.87 13.06 -14.49
N VAL A 276 2.93 12.98 -13.54
CA VAL A 276 2.41 11.72 -13.00
C VAL A 276 1.48 11.05 -14.01
N GLU A 277 0.62 11.81 -14.69
CA GLU A 277 -0.24 11.30 -15.76
C GLU A 277 0.57 10.65 -16.88
N GLN A 278 1.68 11.28 -17.29
CA GLN A 278 2.61 10.70 -18.27
C GLN A 278 3.20 9.36 -17.83
N LEU A 279 3.51 9.18 -16.54
CA LEU A 279 3.99 7.89 -16.01
C LEU A 279 2.89 6.83 -16.06
N ILE A 280 1.65 7.19 -15.74
CA ILE A 280 0.49 6.30 -15.84
C ILE A 280 0.30 5.83 -17.29
N ASP A 281 0.37 6.74 -18.25
CA ASP A 281 0.24 6.44 -19.69
C ASP A 281 1.34 5.50 -20.20
N VAL A 282 2.56 5.65 -19.71
CA VAL A 282 3.68 4.75 -20.05
C VAL A 282 3.42 3.34 -19.53
N GLN A 283 2.97 3.21 -18.28
CA GLN A 283 2.61 1.91 -17.73
C GLN A 283 1.45 1.26 -18.49
N GLU A 284 0.44 2.02 -18.87
CA GLU A 284 -0.70 1.49 -19.63
C GLU A 284 -0.27 0.95 -20.99
N ARG A 285 0.58 1.66 -21.72
CA ARG A 285 1.14 1.18 -22.99
C ARG A 285 1.88 -0.14 -22.84
N THR A 286 2.75 -0.24 -21.83
CA THR A 286 3.48 -1.47 -21.53
C THR A 286 2.51 -2.63 -21.21
N LEU A 287 1.43 -2.37 -20.47
CA LEU A 287 0.41 -3.37 -20.16
C LEU A 287 -0.35 -3.84 -21.41
N VAL A 288 -0.71 -2.92 -22.30
CA VAL A 288 -1.38 -3.26 -23.58
C VAL A 288 -0.49 -4.17 -24.41
N GLU A 289 0.80 -3.87 -24.53
CA GLU A 289 1.77 -4.72 -25.23
C GLU A 289 1.85 -6.13 -24.60
N LEU A 290 2.04 -6.23 -23.29
CA LEU A 290 2.10 -7.51 -22.56
C LEU A 290 0.80 -8.33 -22.68
N THR A 291 -0.36 -7.68 -22.76
CA THR A 291 -1.64 -8.37 -22.91
C THR A 291 -1.92 -8.81 -24.35
N ALA A 292 -1.38 -8.08 -25.34
CA ALA A 292 -1.57 -8.38 -26.77
C ALA A 292 -0.69 -9.54 -27.25
N GLU A 293 0.52 -9.71 -26.70
CA GLU A 293 1.45 -10.75 -27.09
C GLU A 293 1.08 -12.15 -26.59
N GLN A 294 0.07 -12.30 -25.74
CA GLN A 294 -0.30 -13.60 -25.19
C GLN A 294 -1.32 -14.35 -26.08
N PRO A 295 -1.00 -15.57 -26.55
CA PRO A 295 -1.90 -16.33 -27.41
C PRO A 295 -3.21 -16.66 -26.69
N THR A 296 -4.31 -16.53 -27.41
CA THR A 296 -5.64 -16.94 -26.96
C THR A 296 -5.61 -18.45 -26.67
N LEU A 297 -5.70 -18.83 -25.38
CA LEU A 297 -5.94 -20.23 -25.04
C LEU A 297 -7.25 -20.68 -25.69
N ARG A 298 -7.15 -21.56 -26.68
CA ARG A 298 -8.33 -22.27 -27.20
C ARG A 298 -8.82 -23.19 -26.07
N VAL A 299 -10.02 -22.92 -25.59
CA VAL A 299 -10.73 -23.88 -24.72
C VAL A 299 -10.88 -25.19 -25.53
N PRO A 300 -10.39 -26.34 -25.04
CA PRO A 300 -10.69 -27.60 -25.67
C PRO A 300 -12.22 -27.75 -25.66
N LYS A 301 -12.82 -27.99 -26.83
CA LYS A 301 -14.21 -28.44 -26.91
C LYS A 301 -14.20 -29.91 -26.45
N GLU A 302 -14.81 -30.20 -25.31
CA GLU A 302 -15.27 -31.57 -24.99
C GLU A 302 -16.44 -31.94 -25.87
#